data_947c5a6e16368f42911bebc44a3b1c3c
#
_entry.id   947c5a6e16368f42911bebc44a3b1c3c
#
_cell.length_a   1.000
_cell.length_b   1.000
_cell.length_c   1.000
_cell.angle_alpha   90.00
_cell.angle_beta   90.00
_cell.angle_gamma   90.00
#
_symmetry.space_group_name_H-M   'P 1'
#
loop_
_entity.id
_entity.type
_entity.pdbx_description
1 polymer ?
#
loop_
_entity_poly.entity_id
_entity_poly.type
_entity_poly.pdbx_seq_one_letter_code
_entity_poly.pdbx_strand_id
1 'polypeptide(L)' 'PGTLAGSVARYQSQSQQINRDLEKLADQQEALRANMVARFAKADSRIAASNSTLTFLQSQIDVWNSQRD' A
#
# COMPACT_ATOMS: atom_id res chain seq x y z
N PRO A 1 -26.40 -43.08 -7.59
CA PRO A 1 -26.75 -41.73 -7.98
C PRO A 1 -26.66 -40.89 -6.75
N GLY A 2 -26.68 -39.70 -6.61
CA GLY A 2 -26.67 -38.89 -5.41
C GLY A 2 -25.97 -39.50 -4.21
N THR A 3 -24.96 -40.28 -4.42
CA THR A 3 -24.37 -41.05 -3.33
C THR A 3 -23.61 -40.13 -2.37
N LEU A 4 -23.41 -40.65 -1.16
CA LEU A 4 -22.61 -39.96 -0.17
C LEU A 4 -21.21 -39.70 -0.71
N ALA A 5 -20.66 -40.65 -1.46
CA ALA A 5 -19.33 -40.47 -2.09
C ALA A 5 -19.30 -39.30 -3.06
N GLY A 6 -20.36 -39.13 -3.86
CA GLY A 6 -20.45 -37.98 -4.78
C GLY A 6 -20.57 -36.65 -4.05
N SER A 7 -21.32 -36.64 -2.95
CA SER A 7 -21.47 -35.44 -2.11
C SER A 7 -20.14 -35.08 -1.43
N VAL A 8 -19.41 -36.06 -0.93
CA VAL A 8 -18.09 -35.85 -0.30
C VAL A 8 -17.10 -35.33 -1.32
N ALA A 9 -17.07 -35.90 -2.51
CA ALA A 9 -16.17 -35.44 -3.58
C ALA A 9 -16.43 -34.00 -3.97
N ARG A 10 -17.72 -33.65 -4.05
CA ARG A 10 -18.11 -32.27 -4.38
C ARG A 10 -17.70 -31.30 -3.27
N TYR A 11 -17.92 -31.71 -2.03
CA TYR A 11 -17.52 -30.90 -0.88
C TYR A 11 -16.01 -30.66 -0.86
N GLN A 12 -15.23 -31.73 -1.08
CA GLN A 12 -13.76 -31.63 -1.13
C GLN A 12 -13.31 -30.70 -2.24
N SER A 13 -13.92 -30.80 -3.41
CA SER A 13 -13.60 -29.91 -4.55
C SER A 13 -13.90 -28.46 -4.22
N GLN A 14 -15.04 -28.20 -3.58
CA GLN A 14 -15.41 -26.85 -3.16
C GLN A 14 -14.45 -26.32 -2.10
N SER A 15 -14.07 -27.16 -1.13
CA SER A 15 -13.13 -26.77 -0.08
C SER A 15 -11.77 -26.41 -0.66
N GLN A 16 -11.28 -27.18 -1.64
CA GLN A 16 -10.03 -26.88 -2.30
C GLN A 16 -10.10 -25.56 -3.06
N GLN A 17 -11.21 -25.31 -3.73
CA GLN A 17 -11.42 -24.06 -4.45
C GLN A 17 -11.44 -22.88 -3.50
N ILE A 18 -12.13 -23.00 -2.37
CA ILE A 18 -12.19 -21.95 -1.36
C ILE A 18 -10.78 -21.67 -0.82
N ASN A 19 -10.01 -22.71 -0.54
CA ASN A 19 -8.65 -22.56 -0.05
C ASN A 19 -7.77 -21.80 -1.06
N ARG A 20 -7.89 -22.13 -2.34
CA ARG A 20 -7.17 -21.41 -3.39
C ARG A 20 -7.61 -19.95 -3.47
N ASP A 21 -8.90 -19.70 -3.34
CA ASP A 21 -9.44 -18.35 -3.37
C ASP A 21 -8.95 -17.53 -2.18
N LEU A 22 -8.86 -18.16 -1.00
CA LEU A 22 -8.35 -17.48 0.19
C LEU A 22 -6.87 -17.15 0.06
N GLU A 23 -6.07 -18.05 -0.51
CA GLU A 23 -4.67 -17.79 -0.77
C GLU A 23 -4.49 -16.62 -1.74
N LYS A 24 -5.29 -16.61 -2.79
CA LYS A 24 -5.27 -15.54 -3.78
C LYS A 24 -5.63 -14.21 -3.15
N LEU A 25 -6.65 -14.22 -2.29
CA LEU A 25 -7.07 -13.01 -1.59
C LEU A 25 -5.98 -12.52 -0.65
N ALA A 26 -5.32 -13.43 0.07
CA ALA A 26 -4.22 -13.07 0.96
C ALA A 26 -3.06 -12.44 0.18
N ASP A 27 -2.73 -13.01 -0.99
CA ASP A 27 -1.70 -12.46 -1.86
C ASP A 27 -2.07 -11.06 -2.37
N GLN A 28 -3.34 -10.88 -2.73
CA GLN A 28 -3.83 -9.58 -3.18
C GLN A 28 -3.78 -8.54 -2.07
N GLN A 29 -4.12 -8.92 -0.85
CA GLN A 29 -4.06 -8.03 0.31
C GLN A 29 -2.62 -7.64 0.62
N GLU A 30 -1.69 -8.59 0.54
CA GLU A 30 -0.27 -8.29 0.78
C GLU A 30 0.28 -7.35 -0.31
N ALA A 31 -0.09 -7.57 -1.56
CA ALA A 31 0.32 -6.69 -2.65
C ALA A 31 -0.24 -5.28 -2.46
N LEU A 32 -1.50 -5.18 -2.03
CA LEU A 32 -2.12 -3.90 -1.74
C LEU A 32 -1.41 -3.19 -0.59
N ARG A 33 -1.11 -3.92 0.48
CA ARG A 33 -0.40 -3.37 1.63
C ARG A 33 0.97 -2.85 1.22
N ALA A 34 1.73 -3.63 0.46
CA ALA A 34 3.05 -3.23 -0.02
C ALA A 34 2.96 -1.98 -0.89
N ASN A 35 1.95 -1.92 -1.75
CA ASN A 35 1.72 -0.75 -2.60
C ASN A 35 1.42 0.49 -1.75
N MET A 36 0.57 0.35 -0.74
CA MET A 36 0.23 1.47 0.15
C MET A 36 1.45 1.95 0.93
N VAL A 37 2.26 1.04 1.46
CA VAL A 37 3.47 1.39 2.18
C VAL A 37 4.43 2.16 1.27
N ALA A 38 4.61 1.70 0.02
CA ALA A 38 5.47 2.39 -0.94
C ALA A 38 4.95 3.78 -1.28
N ARG A 39 3.64 3.92 -1.42
CA ARG A 39 3.03 5.21 -1.72
C ARG A 39 3.14 6.18 -0.56
N PHE A 40 2.96 5.71 0.67
CA PHE A 40 3.15 6.54 1.86
C PHE A 40 4.60 7.00 1.99
N ALA A 41 5.56 6.09 1.77
CA ALA A 41 6.98 6.45 1.82
C ALA A 41 7.32 7.52 0.79
N LYS A 42 6.75 7.40 -0.41
CA LYS A 42 6.94 8.39 -1.47
C LYS A 42 6.33 9.73 -1.10
N ALA A 43 5.14 9.72 -0.51
CA ALA A 43 4.48 10.94 -0.05
C ALA A 43 5.28 11.61 1.06
N ASP A 44 5.79 10.84 2.02
CA ASP A 44 6.64 11.37 3.09
C ASP A 44 7.90 12.02 2.52
N SER A 45 8.53 11.39 1.52
CA SER A 45 9.71 11.97 0.85
C SER A 45 9.38 13.29 0.18
N ARG A 46 8.23 13.38 -0.45
CA ARG A 46 7.79 14.62 -1.10
C ARG A 46 7.52 15.72 -0.09
N ILE A 47 6.90 15.38 1.03
CA ILE A 47 6.64 16.32 2.11
C ILE A 47 7.96 16.83 2.69
N ALA A 48 8.91 15.94 2.93
CA ALA A 48 10.24 16.31 3.44
C ALA A 48 10.96 17.23 2.47
N ALA A 49 10.92 16.94 1.17
CA ALA A 49 11.53 17.77 0.14
C ALA A 49 10.87 19.14 0.08
N SER A 50 9.54 19.18 0.17
CA SER A 50 8.78 20.43 0.17
C SER A 50 9.12 21.27 1.40
N ASN A 51 9.22 20.66 2.57
CA ASN A 51 9.60 21.36 3.80
C ASN A 51 11.01 21.91 3.72
N SER A 52 11.95 21.17 3.11
CA SER A 52 13.32 21.62 2.90
C SER A 52 13.35 22.83 1.97
N THR A 53 12.55 22.80 0.91
CA THR A 53 12.43 23.91 -0.02
C THR A 53 11.86 25.14 0.67
N LEU A 54 10.82 24.98 1.48
CA LEU A 54 10.24 26.09 2.22
C LEU A 54 11.23 26.70 3.20
N THR A 55 12.01 25.87 3.89
CA THR A 55 13.04 26.33 4.81
C THR A 55 14.10 27.11 4.06
N PHE A 56 14.53 26.62 2.89
CA PHE A 56 15.50 27.32 2.05
C PHE A 56 14.96 28.68 1.60
N LEU A 57 13.73 28.72 1.12
CA LEU A 57 13.10 29.96 0.69
C LEU A 57 12.99 30.96 1.82
N GLN A 58 12.63 30.49 3.00
CA GLN A 58 12.54 31.35 4.20
C GLN A 58 13.91 31.94 4.52
N SER A 59 14.97 31.13 4.42
CA SER A 59 16.34 31.61 4.65
C SER A 59 16.72 32.69 3.64
N GLN A 60 16.34 32.50 2.37
CA GLN A 60 16.61 33.51 1.33
C GLN A 60 15.87 34.81 1.58
N ILE A 61 14.63 34.73 2.02
CA ILE A 61 13.84 35.91 2.36
C ILE A 61 14.47 36.65 3.54
N ASP A 62 14.91 35.91 4.55
CA ASP A 62 15.54 36.50 5.73
C ASP A 62 16.83 37.23 5.38
N VAL A 63 17.65 36.63 4.50
CA VAL A 63 18.88 37.25 4.01
C VAL A 63 18.57 38.52 3.23
N TRP A 64 17.56 38.44 2.35
CA TRP A 64 17.17 39.56 1.52
C TRP A 64 16.66 40.72 2.39
N ASN A 65 15.82 40.43 3.38
CA ASN A 65 15.32 41.43 4.29
C ASN A 65 16.44 42.08 5.12
N SER A 66 17.41 41.26 5.54
CA SER A 66 18.57 41.74 6.30
C SER A 66 19.45 42.69 5.48
N GLN A 67 19.60 42.41 4.20
CA GLN A 67 20.40 43.27 3.32
C GLN A 67 19.69 44.56 2.94
N ARG A 68 18.39 44.56 3.06
CA ARG A 68 17.58 45.69 2.63
C ARG A 68 17.63 46.86 3.59
N ASP A 69 17.93 46.58 4.84
CA ASP A 69 18.09 47.58 5.87
C ASP A 69 19.54 48.09 5.88
#